data_d20a21063938c822acc0024076406632
#
_entry.id   d20a21063938c822acc0024076406632
#
_cell.length_a   1.000
_cell.length_b   1.000
_cell.length_c   1.000
_cell.angle_alpha   90.00
_cell.angle_beta   90.00
_cell.angle_gamma   90.00
#
_symmetry.space_group_name_H-M   'P 1'
#
loop_
_entity.id
_entity.type
_entity.pdbx_description
1 polymer ?
#
loop_
_entity_poly.entity_id
_entity_poly.type
_entity_poly.pdbx_seq_one_letter_code
_entity_poly.pdbx_strand_id
1 'polypeptide(L)'
;MKKMRIALASMLVAAGAANFTNCADRLKDVGLFQGTNQGYQLDKAPTRAEASAMLVRLLGKEAEAEKLTYTAPFTDLKGWEKPYVQYLYDNGLANGMSATAYNPTGKCSAQMYTTFLLRALGYSDAKGDFTYAKALDFGEQVGLVDDINCSTKNFLRDNVVAMSLTALDTDVKGSDSILLDKLVADGAVDKTKAASLGAFFADADAFNTAAENTSAESKMAMDMNIKASVKLGTTKLLDMSMPMTVKTDMNLKDLDKSVMAFGGRLW
;
A
#
# COMPACT_ATOMS: atom_id res chain seq x y z
N MET A 1 9.20 23.10 4.30
CA MET A 1 8.57 22.62 3.04
C MET A 1 8.41 21.13 3.20
N LYS A 2 7.16 20.61 3.30
CA LYS A 2 6.93 19.15 3.29
C LYS A 2 7.44 18.62 1.96
N LYS A 3 8.42 17.70 2.00
CA LYS A 3 8.82 16.96 0.81
C LYS A 3 7.59 16.17 0.34
N MET A 4 7.09 16.48 -0.85
CA MET A 4 6.08 15.67 -1.51
C MET A 4 6.78 14.36 -1.88
N ARG A 5 6.53 13.31 -1.11
CA ARG A 5 7.05 11.99 -1.43
C ARG A 5 6.25 11.50 -2.63
N ILE A 6 6.87 11.45 -3.80
CA ILE A 6 6.29 10.81 -4.97
C ILE A 6 6.18 9.33 -4.63
N ALA A 7 5.00 8.77 -4.84
CA ALA A 7 4.63 7.51 -4.25
C ALA A 7 5.62 6.39 -4.49
N LEU A 8 5.86 5.66 -3.44
CA LEU A 8 6.55 4.38 -3.39
C LEU A 8 6.04 3.39 -4.47
N ALA A 9 4.75 3.52 -4.83
CA ALA A 9 4.09 2.74 -5.87
C ALA A 9 4.72 2.93 -7.25
N SER A 10 5.24 4.12 -7.60
CA SER A 10 5.85 4.36 -8.92
C SER A 10 7.12 3.54 -9.14
N MET A 11 7.92 3.28 -8.11
CA MET A 11 9.09 2.40 -8.21
C MET A 11 8.71 0.92 -8.40
N LEU A 12 7.59 0.49 -7.85
CA LEU A 12 7.12 -0.89 -7.93
C LEU A 12 6.48 -1.19 -9.29
N VAL A 13 5.84 -0.21 -9.91
CA VAL A 13 5.27 -0.33 -11.27
C VAL A 13 6.39 -0.33 -12.32
N ALA A 14 7.46 0.44 -12.14
CA ALA A 14 8.62 0.45 -13.04
C ALA A 14 9.31 -0.93 -13.15
N ALA A 15 9.10 -1.82 -12.18
CA ALA A 15 9.61 -3.20 -12.20
C ALA A 15 8.75 -4.17 -13.05
N GLY A 16 7.76 -3.69 -13.81
CA GLY A 16 6.93 -4.51 -14.70
C GLY A 16 5.92 -5.41 -14.00
N ALA A 17 5.59 -5.14 -12.75
CA ALA A 17 4.54 -5.86 -12.04
C ALA A 17 3.17 -5.36 -12.52
N ALA A 18 2.35 -6.26 -13.06
CA ALA A 18 0.96 -5.95 -13.44
C ALA A 18 0.05 -5.72 -12.22
N ASN A 19 0.59 -5.89 -11.00
CA ASN A 19 -0.10 -5.72 -9.72
C ASN A 19 0.91 -5.43 -8.60
N PHE A 20 0.43 -5.02 -7.43
CA PHE A 20 1.25 -4.70 -6.26
C PHE A 20 1.62 -5.93 -5.40
N THR A 21 1.90 -7.07 -6.02
CA THR A 21 2.35 -8.29 -5.31
C THR A 21 3.59 -8.01 -4.46
N ASN A 22 4.53 -7.21 -4.95
CA ASN A 22 5.71 -6.81 -4.19
C ASN A 22 5.38 -6.02 -2.92
N CYS A 23 4.30 -5.21 -2.93
CA CYS A 23 3.81 -4.54 -1.72
C CYS A 23 3.28 -5.56 -0.71
N ALA A 24 2.50 -6.53 -1.18
CA ALA A 24 1.96 -7.60 -0.34
C ALA A 24 3.08 -8.45 0.28
N ASP A 25 4.11 -8.82 -0.51
CA ASP A 25 5.26 -9.58 -0.04
C ASP A 25 6.02 -8.83 1.05
N ARG A 26 6.32 -7.54 0.84
CA ARG A 26 7.01 -6.71 1.83
C ARG A 26 6.23 -6.56 3.13
N LEU A 27 4.92 -6.33 3.05
CA LEU A 27 4.06 -6.26 4.23
C LEU A 27 4.01 -7.60 4.97
N LYS A 28 4.01 -8.72 4.23
CA LYS A 28 4.04 -10.06 4.80
C LYS A 28 5.36 -10.36 5.50
N ASP A 29 6.49 -9.97 4.91
CA ASP A 29 7.84 -10.20 5.46
C ASP A 29 8.00 -9.52 6.84
N VAL A 30 7.40 -8.34 7.02
CA VAL A 30 7.38 -7.65 8.31
C VAL A 30 6.23 -8.09 9.23
N GLY A 31 5.37 -9.03 8.79
CA GLY A 31 4.29 -9.60 9.58
C GLY A 31 3.01 -8.76 9.65
N LEU A 32 2.87 -7.76 8.78
CA LEU A 32 1.73 -6.82 8.77
C LEU A 32 0.66 -7.15 7.73
N PHE A 33 0.84 -8.20 6.96
CA PHE A 33 -0.14 -8.67 5.99
C PHE A 33 -0.14 -10.20 5.90
N GLN A 34 -1.30 -10.76 5.68
CA GLN A 34 -1.48 -12.18 5.43
C GLN A 34 -2.38 -12.36 4.22
N GLY A 35 -2.06 -13.35 3.41
CA GLY A 35 -2.96 -13.83 2.37
C GLY A 35 -4.10 -14.67 2.97
N THR A 36 -4.84 -15.31 2.09
CA THR A 36 -5.81 -16.35 2.42
C THR A 36 -5.20 -17.72 2.08
N ASN A 37 -5.93 -18.80 2.37
CA ASN A 37 -5.60 -20.16 1.89
C ASN A 37 -5.56 -20.28 0.35
N GLN A 38 -6.02 -19.25 -0.37
CA GLN A 38 -6.00 -19.15 -1.83
C GLN A 38 -5.00 -18.07 -2.34
N GLY A 39 -4.04 -17.66 -1.52
CA GLY A 39 -3.08 -16.62 -1.82
C GLY A 39 -3.58 -15.21 -1.47
N TYR A 40 -3.00 -14.18 -2.06
CA TYR A 40 -3.31 -12.78 -1.73
C TYR A 40 -4.66 -12.30 -2.30
N GLN A 41 -5.09 -12.88 -3.43
CA GLN A 41 -6.34 -12.50 -4.13
C GLN A 41 -6.41 -10.98 -4.40
N LEU A 42 -5.32 -10.40 -4.93
CA LEU A 42 -5.18 -8.97 -5.13
C LEU A 42 -6.17 -8.40 -6.15
N ASP A 43 -6.65 -9.23 -7.06
CA ASP A 43 -7.66 -8.94 -8.08
C ASP A 43 -9.09 -8.79 -7.56
N LYS A 44 -9.32 -9.07 -6.27
CA LYS A 44 -10.66 -9.00 -5.67
C LYS A 44 -10.90 -7.67 -4.97
N ALA A 45 -12.11 -7.14 -5.10
CA ALA A 45 -12.56 -6.02 -4.29
C ALA A 45 -12.72 -6.47 -2.83
N PRO A 46 -12.09 -5.78 -1.86
CA PRO A 46 -12.24 -6.14 -0.47
C PRO A 46 -13.63 -5.78 0.05
N THR A 47 -14.17 -6.62 0.91
CA THR A 47 -15.30 -6.21 1.75
C THR A 47 -14.81 -5.26 2.84
N ARG A 48 -15.75 -4.54 3.45
CA ARG A 48 -15.44 -3.64 4.56
C ARG A 48 -14.84 -4.38 5.76
N ALA A 49 -15.35 -5.59 6.06
CA ALA A 49 -14.79 -6.44 7.12
C ALA A 49 -13.36 -6.90 6.78
N GLU A 50 -13.10 -7.31 5.54
CA GLU A 50 -11.74 -7.67 5.11
C GLU A 50 -10.77 -6.50 5.20
N ALA A 51 -11.17 -5.32 4.74
CA ALA A 51 -10.35 -4.11 4.86
C ALA A 51 -10.08 -3.74 6.34
N SER A 52 -11.05 -3.98 7.24
CA SER A 52 -10.87 -3.79 8.68
C SER A 52 -9.81 -4.74 9.25
N ALA A 53 -9.89 -6.01 8.90
CA ALA A 53 -8.89 -6.99 9.33
C ALA A 53 -7.48 -6.65 8.76
N MET A 54 -7.42 -6.22 7.50
CA MET A 54 -6.16 -5.80 6.88
C MET A 54 -5.56 -4.59 7.61
N LEU A 55 -6.37 -3.62 8.02
CA LEU A 55 -5.90 -2.47 8.81
C LEU A 55 -5.40 -2.87 10.19
N VAL A 56 -6.13 -3.73 10.93
CA VAL A 56 -5.70 -4.20 12.25
C VAL A 56 -4.38 -4.96 12.16
N ARG A 57 -4.19 -5.77 11.13
CA ARG A 57 -2.92 -6.44 10.84
C ARG A 57 -1.81 -5.48 10.50
N LEU A 58 -2.10 -4.46 9.66
CA LEU A 58 -1.14 -3.40 9.34
C LEU A 58 -0.63 -2.68 10.58
N LEU A 59 -1.47 -2.53 11.59
CA LEU A 59 -1.10 -1.93 12.88
C LEU A 59 -0.43 -2.92 13.84
N GLY A 60 -0.26 -4.20 13.46
CA GLY A 60 0.30 -5.26 14.30
C GLY A 60 -0.55 -5.60 15.52
N LYS A 61 -1.85 -5.39 15.44
CA LYS A 61 -2.78 -5.46 16.59
C LYS A 61 -3.76 -6.65 16.54
N GLU A 62 -3.51 -7.63 15.66
CA GLU A 62 -4.39 -8.79 15.51
C GLU A 62 -4.52 -9.59 16.81
N ALA A 63 -3.40 -9.92 17.45
CA ALA A 63 -3.41 -10.67 18.73
C ALA A 63 -4.06 -9.91 19.88
N GLU A 64 -4.05 -8.58 19.87
CA GLU A 64 -4.76 -7.74 20.82
C GLU A 64 -6.26 -7.74 20.52
N ALA A 65 -6.63 -7.54 19.26
CA ALA A 65 -8.01 -7.55 18.81
C ALA A 65 -8.74 -8.87 19.13
N GLU A 66 -8.10 -10.01 18.91
CA GLU A 66 -8.67 -11.34 19.17
C GLU A 66 -9.02 -11.60 20.64
N LYS A 67 -8.44 -10.83 21.57
CA LYS A 67 -8.72 -10.93 23.01
C LYS A 67 -9.88 -10.03 23.46
N LEU A 68 -10.37 -9.15 22.59
CA LEU A 68 -11.41 -8.20 22.95
C LEU A 68 -12.78 -8.89 23.03
N THR A 69 -13.56 -8.48 24.02
CA THR A 69 -14.99 -8.82 24.08
C THR A 69 -15.75 -7.87 23.17
N TYR A 70 -16.64 -8.43 22.34
CA TYR A 70 -17.44 -7.61 21.44
C TYR A 70 -18.50 -6.81 22.20
N THR A 71 -18.43 -5.49 22.14
CA THR A 71 -19.34 -4.53 22.78
C THR A 71 -19.75 -3.38 21.84
N ALA A 72 -19.17 -3.33 20.63
CA ALA A 72 -19.55 -2.31 19.65
C ALA A 72 -21.04 -2.41 19.28
N PRO A 73 -21.69 -1.30 18.92
CA PRO A 73 -23.15 -1.25 18.78
C PRO A 73 -23.68 -1.93 17.49
N PHE A 74 -22.82 -2.49 16.66
CA PHE A 74 -23.21 -3.00 15.34
C PHE A 74 -23.82 -4.41 15.46
N THR A 75 -25.04 -4.56 14.98
CA THR A 75 -25.82 -5.81 15.09
C THR A 75 -25.68 -6.71 13.87
N ASP A 76 -25.08 -6.23 12.80
CA ASP A 76 -24.93 -6.93 11.51
C ASP A 76 -23.63 -7.74 11.40
N LEU A 77 -22.78 -7.74 12.43
CA LEU A 77 -21.57 -8.58 12.51
C LEU A 77 -21.92 -9.97 13.07
N LYS A 78 -21.45 -11.00 12.38
CA LYS A 78 -21.86 -12.40 12.70
C LYS A 78 -20.76 -13.28 13.27
N GLY A 79 -19.48 -13.03 12.94
CA GLY A 79 -18.43 -13.99 13.26
C GLY A 79 -17.03 -13.40 13.35
N TRP A 80 -16.16 -13.85 12.47
CA TRP A 80 -14.73 -13.61 12.46
C TRP A 80 -14.35 -12.10 12.42
N GLU A 81 -15.22 -11.27 11.88
CA GLU A 81 -15.00 -9.83 11.74
C GLU A 81 -15.11 -9.05 13.06
N LYS A 82 -15.80 -9.61 14.07
CA LYS A 82 -16.09 -8.94 15.33
C LYS A 82 -14.84 -8.41 16.07
N PRO A 83 -13.76 -9.19 16.26
CA PRO A 83 -12.58 -8.70 16.95
C PRO A 83 -11.94 -7.50 16.28
N TYR A 84 -11.84 -7.55 14.96
CA TYR A 84 -11.22 -6.49 14.15
C TYR A 84 -12.05 -5.20 14.21
N VAL A 85 -13.37 -5.33 14.03
CA VAL A 85 -14.28 -4.18 14.08
C VAL A 85 -14.32 -3.60 15.50
N GLN A 86 -14.32 -4.43 16.56
CA GLN A 86 -14.24 -3.96 17.94
C GLN A 86 -12.98 -3.13 18.16
N TYR A 87 -11.82 -3.67 17.78
CA TYR A 87 -10.56 -2.94 17.91
C TYR A 87 -10.59 -1.57 17.22
N LEU A 88 -11.05 -1.54 15.96
CA LEU A 88 -11.10 -0.29 15.21
C LEU A 88 -12.10 0.70 15.79
N TYR A 89 -13.22 0.23 16.31
CA TYR A 89 -14.24 1.05 16.94
C TYR A 89 -13.72 1.69 18.24
N ASP A 90 -13.13 0.89 19.14
CA ASP A 90 -12.61 1.34 20.42
C ASP A 90 -11.48 2.37 20.27
N ASN A 91 -10.69 2.25 19.19
CA ASN A 91 -9.59 3.15 18.89
C ASN A 91 -9.98 4.31 17.95
N GLY A 92 -11.27 4.45 17.60
CA GLY A 92 -11.74 5.53 16.72
C GLY A 92 -11.25 5.45 15.28
N LEU A 93 -10.75 4.28 14.85
CA LEU A 93 -10.20 4.06 13.51
C LEU A 93 -11.28 3.77 12.47
N ALA A 94 -12.40 3.17 12.88
CA ALA A 94 -13.57 2.96 12.02
C ALA A 94 -14.87 3.23 12.77
N ASN A 95 -15.82 3.83 12.07
CA ASN A 95 -17.19 4.06 12.53
C ASN A 95 -18.15 3.13 11.78
N GLY A 96 -19.39 2.98 12.27
CA GLY A 96 -20.46 2.33 11.53
C GLY A 96 -20.91 3.12 10.28
N MET A 97 -21.67 2.48 9.43
CA MET A 97 -22.45 3.15 8.36
C MET A 97 -23.69 3.84 8.96
N SER A 98 -24.12 3.36 10.12
CA SER A 98 -25.14 3.98 10.99
C SER A 98 -24.81 3.69 12.45
N ALA A 99 -25.65 4.13 13.37
CA ALA A 99 -25.48 3.87 14.80
C ALA A 99 -25.40 2.37 15.15
N THR A 100 -26.06 1.50 14.36
CA THR A 100 -26.16 0.05 14.66
C THR A 100 -25.74 -0.85 13.51
N ALA A 101 -25.28 -0.31 12.38
CA ALA A 101 -24.87 -1.09 11.22
C ALA A 101 -23.42 -0.77 10.79
N TYR A 102 -22.61 -1.80 10.62
CA TYR A 102 -21.25 -1.71 10.10
C TYR A 102 -21.16 -1.93 8.60
N ASN A 103 -22.05 -2.76 8.04
CA ASN A 103 -22.06 -3.25 6.66
C ASN A 103 -20.81 -4.08 6.32
N PRO A 104 -20.55 -5.21 7.05
CA PRO A 104 -19.32 -5.98 6.92
C PRO A 104 -19.10 -6.58 5.52
N THR A 105 -20.18 -6.96 4.82
CA THR A 105 -20.14 -7.58 3.49
C THR A 105 -20.16 -6.57 2.35
N GLY A 106 -20.43 -5.29 2.64
CA GLY A 106 -20.35 -4.22 1.66
C GLY A 106 -18.93 -4.03 1.14
N LYS A 107 -18.78 -3.61 -0.11
CA LYS A 107 -17.46 -3.31 -0.68
C LYS A 107 -16.82 -2.13 0.04
N CYS A 108 -15.54 -2.26 0.36
CA CYS A 108 -14.74 -1.14 0.80
C CYS A 108 -14.37 -0.28 -0.41
N SER A 109 -14.55 1.02 -0.30
CA SER A 109 -14.13 1.98 -1.34
C SER A 109 -12.75 2.55 -1.03
N ALA A 110 -12.11 3.14 -2.04
CA ALA A 110 -10.90 3.93 -1.89
C ALA A 110 -11.03 4.97 -0.76
N GLN A 111 -12.10 5.74 -0.77
CA GLN A 111 -12.39 6.77 0.24
C GLN A 111 -12.52 6.20 1.66
N MET A 112 -13.17 5.03 1.81
CA MET A 112 -13.27 4.36 3.12
C MET A 112 -11.90 3.94 3.63
N TYR A 113 -11.09 3.31 2.78
CA TYR A 113 -9.78 2.82 3.19
C TYR A 113 -8.80 3.97 3.47
N THR A 114 -8.82 5.01 2.66
CA THR A 114 -8.06 6.26 2.93
C THR A 114 -8.44 6.85 4.29
N THR A 115 -9.73 6.90 4.62
CA THR A 115 -10.19 7.37 5.93
C THR A 115 -9.62 6.52 7.07
N PHE A 116 -9.59 5.20 6.91
CA PHE A 116 -9.00 4.29 7.91
C PHE A 116 -7.51 4.58 8.10
N LEU A 117 -6.75 4.71 7.03
CA LEU A 117 -5.33 5.00 7.09
C LEU A 117 -5.02 6.38 7.65
N LEU A 118 -5.79 7.42 7.28
CA LEU A 118 -5.64 8.76 7.85
C LEU A 118 -5.83 8.76 9.37
N ARG A 119 -6.83 8.03 9.87
CA ARG A 119 -7.05 7.88 11.32
C ARG A 119 -5.91 7.11 11.98
N ALA A 120 -5.37 6.08 11.34
CA ALA A 120 -4.20 5.34 11.82
C ALA A 120 -2.94 6.21 11.88
N LEU A 121 -2.81 7.19 10.99
CA LEU A 121 -1.76 8.21 11.01
C LEU A 121 -2.01 9.32 12.05
N GLY A 122 -3.11 9.26 12.80
CA GLY A 122 -3.43 10.21 13.87
C GLY A 122 -4.27 11.42 13.43
N TYR A 123 -4.72 11.47 12.17
CA TYR A 123 -5.68 12.48 11.73
C TYR A 123 -7.10 12.11 12.17
N SER A 124 -7.95 13.09 12.41
CA SER A 124 -9.30 12.88 12.90
C SER A 124 -10.30 13.77 12.17
N ASP A 125 -11.23 13.14 11.47
CA ASP A 125 -12.39 13.82 10.88
C ASP A 125 -13.33 14.41 11.95
N ALA A 126 -13.43 13.74 13.10
CA ALA A 126 -14.22 14.25 14.24
C ALA A 126 -13.63 15.52 14.87
N LYS A 127 -12.30 15.73 14.74
CA LYS A 127 -11.59 16.93 15.23
C LYS A 127 -11.39 17.98 14.13
N GLY A 128 -11.89 17.74 12.93
CA GLY A 128 -11.85 18.69 11.83
C GLY A 128 -10.55 18.72 11.02
N ASP A 129 -9.68 17.72 11.12
CA ASP A 129 -8.48 17.66 10.28
C ASP A 129 -8.83 17.46 8.81
N PHE A 130 -9.86 16.67 8.53
CA PHE A 130 -10.44 16.46 7.21
C PHE A 130 -11.92 16.12 7.33
N THR A 131 -12.62 16.01 6.22
CA THR A 131 -13.98 15.46 6.19
C THR A 131 -13.98 14.15 5.40
N TYR A 132 -14.92 13.23 5.71
CA TYR A 132 -15.02 11.99 4.96
C TYR A 132 -15.13 12.23 3.45
N ALA A 133 -15.90 13.24 3.03
CA ALA A 133 -16.07 13.60 1.61
C ALA A 133 -14.75 14.05 0.94
N LYS A 134 -13.77 14.53 1.72
CA LYS A 134 -12.48 15.05 1.26
C LYS A 134 -11.31 14.16 1.69
N ALA A 135 -11.59 12.92 2.08
CA ALA A 135 -10.53 12.02 2.57
C ALA A 135 -9.48 11.70 1.51
N LEU A 136 -9.88 11.54 0.23
CA LEU A 136 -8.93 11.31 -0.87
C LEU A 136 -8.05 12.55 -1.12
N ASP A 137 -8.66 13.72 -1.27
CA ASP A 137 -7.92 14.97 -1.49
C ASP A 137 -6.92 15.24 -0.34
N PHE A 138 -7.33 14.97 0.90
CA PHE A 138 -6.46 15.10 2.06
C PHE A 138 -5.37 14.03 2.11
N GLY A 139 -5.70 12.79 1.68
CA GLY A 139 -4.75 11.70 1.53
C GLY A 139 -3.63 12.04 0.56
N GLU A 140 -3.96 12.67 -0.58
CA GLU A 140 -2.96 13.19 -1.53
C GLU A 140 -2.08 14.28 -0.89
N GLN A 141 -2.67 15.23 -0.17
CA GLN A 141 -1.91 16.31 0.50
C GLN A 141 -0.89 15.80 1.51
N VAL A 142 -1.14 14.67 2.15
CA VAL A 142 -0.22 14.06 3.12
C VAL A 142 0.68 12.98 2.52
N GLY A 143 0.58 12.73 1.20
CA GLY A 143 1.40 11.76 0.47
C GLY A 143 0.99 10.30 0.69
N LEU A 144 -0.24 10.06 1.12
CA LEU A 144 -0.78 8.71 1.37
C LEU A 144 -1.41 8.09 0.12
N VAL A 145 -1.98 8.91 -0.74
CA VAL A 145 -2.77 8.51 -1.91
C VAL A 145 -2.26 9.20 -3.17
N ASP A 146 -2.22 8.47 -4.27
CA ASP A 146 -1.99 8.99 -5.61
C ASP A 146 -2.70 8.13 -6.67
N ASP A 147 -2.63 8.54 -7.94
CA ASP A 147 -3.25 7.85 -9.08
C ASP A 147 -2.68 6.45 -9.34
N ILE A 148 -1.52 6.11 -8.78
CA ILE A 148 -0.87 4.83 -8.95
C ILE A 148 -1.34 3.84 -7.89
N ASN A 149 -1.29 4.23 -6.60
CA ASN A 149 -1.59 3.33 -5.48
C ASN A 149 -3.10 3.20 -5.21
N CYS A 150 -3.93 4.11 -5.74
CA CYS A 150 -5.35 4.19 -5.43
C CYS A 150 -6.21 4.31 -6.68
N SER A 151 -7.14 3.38 -6.88
CA SER A 151 -8.16 3.43 -7.92
C SER A 151 -9.54 3.70 -7.33
N THR A 152 -10.15 4.81 -7.70
CA THR A 152 -11.52 5.14 -7.26
C THR A 152 -12.59 4.39 -8.06
N LYS A 153 -12.28 3.95 -9.29
CA LYS A 153 -13.21 3.23 -10.17
C LYS A 153 -13.26 1.74 -9.86
N ASN A 154 -12.11 1.15 -9.55
CA ASN A 154 -11.98 -0.28 -9.31
C ASN A 154 -11.03 -0.51 -8.14
N PHE A 155 -11.53 -0.29 -6.92
CA PHE A 155 -10.74 -0.46 -5.71
C PHE A 155 -10.63 -1.93 -5.34
N LEU A 156 -9.41 -2.46 -5.40
CA LEU A 156 -9.08 -3.86 -5.19
C LEU A 156 -8.20 -4.05 -3.95
N ARG A 157 -8.02 -5.30 -3.51
CA ARG A 157 -7.04 -5.64 -2.47
C ARG A 157 -5.62 -5.24 -2.87
N ASP A 158 -5.36 -5.17 -4.16
CA ASP A 158 -4.13 -4.63 -4.74
C ASP A 158 -3.87 -3.18 -4.29
N ASN A 159 -4.88 -2.32 -4.40
CA ASN A 159 -4.79 -0.94 -3.90
C ASN A 159 -4.62 -0.90 -2.37
N VAL A 160 -5.29 -1.80 -1.65
CA VAL A 160 -5.16 -1.88 -0.18
C VAL A 160 -3.71 -2.12 0.24
N VAL A 161 -3.01 -3.08 -0.38
CA VAL A 161 -1.61 -3.37 -0.03
C VAL A 161 -0.66 -2.25 -0.45
N ALA A 162 -0.89 -1.63 -1.61
CA ALA A 162 -0.09 -0.49 -2.07
C ALA A 162 -0.24 0.70 -1.11
N MET A 163 -1.46 1.12 -0.80
CA MET A 163 -1.73 2.21 0.13
C MET A 163 -1.26 1.89 1.55
N SER A 164 -1.34 0.63 2.00
CA SER A 164 -0.83 0.19 3.29
C SER A 164 0.69 0.34 3.39
N LEU A 165 1.41 -0.02 2.33
CA LEU A 165 2.86 0.15 2.28
C LEU A 165 3.24 1.64 2.28
N THR A 166 2.54 2.47 1.50
CA THR A 166 2.71 3.93 1.52
C THR A 166 2.44 4.52 2.90
N ALA A 167 1.40 4.03 3.61
CA ALA A 167 1.09 4.50 4.95
C ALA A 167 2.23 4.25 5.95
N LEU A 168 2.97 3.14 5.82
CA LEU A 168 4.13 2.85 6.68
C LEU A 168 5.25 3.87 6.49
N ASP A 169 5.39 4.46 5.31
CA ASP A 169 6.36 5.50 4.98
C ASP A 169 5.80 6.93 5.13
N THR A 170 4.58 7.08 5.61
CA THR A 170 3.93 8.37 5.80
C THR A 170 4.12 8.86 7.24
N ASP A 171 4.37 10.19 7.39
CA ASP A 171 4.55 10.81 8.70
C ASP A 171 3.28 10.71 9.56
N VAL A 172 3.47 10.32 10.82
CA VAL A 172 2.40 10.38 11.82
C VAL A 172 2.09 11.85 12.14
N LYS A 173 0.84 12.21 12.24
CA LYS A 173 0.41 13.58 12.52
C LYS A 173 1.12 14.17 13.73
N GLY A 174 1.73 15.34 13.53
CA GLY A 174 2.43 16.07 14.59
C GLY A 174 3.74 15.44 15.05
N SER A 175 4.30 14.53 14.25
CA SER A 175 5.58 13.87 14.48
C SER A 175 6.43 13.96 13.22
N ASP A 176 7.76 13.89 13.39
CA ASP A 176 8.73 13.73 12.30
C ASP A 176 9.04 12.24 12.02
N SER A 177 8.31 11.34 12.67
CA SER A 177 8.46 9.88 12.52
C SER A 177 7.38 9.30 11.63
N ILE A 178 7.77 8.37 10.76
CA ILE A 178 6.84 7.61 9.91
C ILE A 178 6.08 6.55 10.73
N LEU A 179 4.97 6.05 10.18
CA LEU A 179 4.17 5.01 10.85
C LEU A 179 5.00 3.76 11.17
N LEU A 180 5.92 3.34 10.28
CA LEU A 180 6.79 2.19 10.54
C LEU A 180 7.60 2.37 11.82
N ASP A 181 8.21 3.54 12.05
CA ASP A 181 9.00 3.82 13.25
C ASP A 181 8.14 3.72 14.51
N LYS A 182 6.92 4.25 14.44
CA LYS A 182 5.95 4.13 15.54
C LYS A 182 5.62 2.66 15.83
N LEU A 183 5.36 1.84 14.81
CA LEU A 183 5.04 0.42 14.99
C LEU A 183 6.22 -0.37 15.59
N VAL A 184 7.46 -0.01 15.23
CA VAL A 184 8.67 -0.57 15.85
C VAL A 184 8.77 -0.15 17.32
N ALA A 185 8.56 1.13 17.62
CA ALA A 185 8.58 1.63 18.99
C ALA A 185 7.50 0.99 19.89
N ASP A 186 6.32 0.73 19.32
CA ASP A 186 5.20 0.06 19.98
C ASP A 186 5.40 -1.48 20.10
N GLY A 187 6.49 -2.03 19.55
CA GLY A 187 6.78 -3.47 19.53
C GLY A 187 5.90 -4.29 18.59
N ALA A 188 5.14 -3.64 17.71
CA ALA A 188 4.26 -4.28 16.74
C ALA A 188 5.03 -4.89 15.55
N VAL A 189 6.20 -4.33 15.24
CA VAL A 189 7.11 -4.80 14.19
C VAL A 189 8.49 -5.03 14.78
N ASP A 190 9.09 -6.16 14.44
CA ASP A 190 10.47 -6.46 14.81
C ASP A 190 11.45 -5.48 14.14
N LYS A 191 12.38 -4.92 14.93
CA LYS A 191 13.32 -3.91 14.46
C LYS A 191 14.20 -4.38 13.30
N THR A 192 14.59 -5.65 13.31
CA THR A 192 15.45 -6.21 12.25
C THR A 192 14.68 -6.33 10.93
N LYS A 193 13.43 -6.79 11.00
CA LYS A 193 12.55 -6.86 9.83
C LYS A 193 12.21 -5.46 9.30
N ALA A 194 11.94 -4.50 10.18
CA ALA A 194 11.69 -3.12 9.80
C ALA A 194 12.87 -2.47 9.09
N ALA A 195 14.12 -2.82 9.45
CA ALA A 195 15.31 -2.24 8.85
C ALA A 195 15.40 -2.45 7.34
N SER A 196 15.01 -3.64 6.84
CA SER A 196 14.99 -3.93 5.39
C SER A 196 13.94 -3.10 4.65
N LEU A 197 12.79 -2.86 5.28
CA LEU A 197 11.73 -2.03 4.73
C LEU A 197 12.11 -0.55 4.78
N GLY A 198 12.76 -0.09 5.86
CA GLY A 198 13.31 1.25 5.96
C GLY A 198 14.39 1.54 4.93
N ALA A 199 15.27 0.58 4.64
CA ALA A 199 16.24 0.71 3.56
C ALA A 199 15.55 0.87 2.19
N PHE A 200 14.51 0.09 1.92
CA PHE A 200 13.73 0.23 0.70
C PHE A 200 13.06 1.62 0.59
N PHE A 201 12.53 2.17 1.68
CA PHE A 201 11.97 3.52 1.68
C PHE A 201 13.04 4.60 1.42
N ALA A 202 14.23 4.43 2.02
CA ALA A 202 15.35 5.35 1.78
C ALA A 202 15.84 5.31 0.31
N ASP A 203 15.89 4.14 -0.31
CA ASP A 203 16.23 3.98 -1.73
C ASP A 203 15.17 4.65 -2.62
N ALA A 204 13.89 4.53 -2.27
CA ALA A 204 12.80 5.21 -2.96
C ALA A 204 12.92 6.74 -2.87
N ASP A 205 13.20 7.26 -1.68
CA ASP A 205 13.40 8.69 -1.46
C ASP A 205 14.62 9.22 -2.24
N ALA A 206 15.72 8.46 -2.26
CA ALA A 206 16.92 8.81 -3.03
C ALA A 206 16.62 8.86 -4.54
N PHE A 207 15.88 7.88 -5.06
CA PHE A 207 15.44 7.86 -6.46
C PHE A 207 14.55 9.05 -6.79
N ASN A 208 13.54 9.34 -5.98
CA ASN A 208 12.63 10.47 -6.18
C ASN A 208 13.40 11.81 -6.14
N THR A 209 14.34 11.96 -5.21
CA THR A 209 15.19 13.16 -5.10
C THR A 209 16.08 13.32 -6.35
N ALA A 210 16.63 12.21 -6.86
CA ALA A 210 17.42 12.24 -8.09
C ALA A 210 16.56 12.61 -9.31
N ALA A 211 15.33 12.07 -9.39
CA ALA A 211 14.38 12.39 -10.46
C ALA A 211 13.96 13.87 -10.45
N GLU A 212 13.70 14.44 -9.27
CA GLU A 212 13.36 15.87 -9.11
C GLU A 212 14.51 16.80 -9.50
N ASN A 213 15.75 16.39 -9.21
CA ASN A 213 16.96 17.20 -9.51
C ASN A 213 17.44 17.02 -10.95
N THR A 214 16.86 16.08 -11.69
CA THR A 214 17.26 15.81 -13.06
C THR A 214 16.57 16.81 -14.00
N SER A 215 17.34 17.44 -14.91
CA SER A 215 16.78 18.33 -15.92
C SER A 215 15.85 17.56 -16.87
N ALA A 216 14.88 18.27 -17.46
CA ALA A 216 13.85 17.68 -18.34
C ALA A 216 14.38 16.83 -19.53
N GLU A 217 15.68 16.83 -19.76
CA GLU A 217 16.37 16.11 -20.85
C GLU A 217 17.26 14.97 -20.34
N SER A 218 17.03 14.48 -19.12
CA SER A 218 17.88 13.42 -18.57
C SER A 218 17.66 12.08 -19.25
N LYS A 219 18.77 11.49 -19.67
CA LYS A 219 18.82 10.14 -20.23
C LYS A 219 18.96 9.15 -19.10
N MET A 220 17.97 8.30 -18.91
CA MET A 220 18.07 7.18 -17.98
C MET A 220 18.60 5.95 -18.69
N ALA A 221 19.69 5.36 -18.20
CA ALA A 221 20.16 4.06 -18.62
C ALA A 221 19.83 3.04 -17.51
N MET A 222 19.12 2.00 -17.85
CA MET A 222 18.79 0.92 -16.94
C MET A 222 19.43 -0.36 -17.44
N ASP A 223 20.33 -0.94 -16.66
CA ASP A 223 20.91 -2.25 -16.95
C ASP A 223 20.02 -3.34 -16.34
N MET A 224 19.41 -4.15 -17.20
CA MET A 224 18.60 -5.29 -16.81
C MET A 224 19.26 -6.58 -17.27
N ASN A 225 19.21 -7.59 -16.42
CA ASN A 225 19.59 -8.94 -16.80
C ASN A 225 18.33 -9.80 -16.95
N ILE A 226 17.94 -10.05 -18.19
CA ILE A 226 16.77 -10.87 -18.50
C ILE A 226 17.19 -12.32 -18.55
N LYS A 227 16.65 -13.14 -17.65
CA LYS A 227 16.82 -14.59 -17.67
C LYS A 227 15.57 -15.23 -18.25
N ALA A 228 15.70 -15.90 -19.39
CA ALA A 228 14.63 -16.68 -19.98
C ALA A 228 15.03 -18.17 -19.98
N SER A 229 14.10 -19.01 -19.54
CA SER A 229 14.31 -20.47 -19.54
C SER A 229 13.08 -21.13 -20.14
N VAL A 230 13.27 -21.93 -21.19
CA VAL A 230 12.22 -22.72 -21.82
C VAL A 230 12.43 -24.20 -21.48
N LYS A 231 11.38 -24.83 -20.96
CA LYS A 231 11.38 -26.26 -20.60
C LYS A 231 10.28 -27.00 -21.37
N LEU A 232 10.60 -28.22 -21.81
CA LEU A 232 9.61 -29.17 -22.31
C LEU A 232 9.61 -30.37 -21.35
N GLY A 233 8.58 -30.49 -20.53
CA GLY A 233 8.57 -31.45 -19.41
C GLY A 233 9.72 -31.19 -18.42
N THR A 234 10.54 -32.18 -18.14
CA THR A 234 11.73 -32.04 -17.27
C THR A 234 12.99 -31.59 -18.03
N THR A 235 12.93 -31.53 -19.34
CA THR A 235 14.08 -31.18 -20.19
C THR A 235 14.16 -29.68 -20.40
N LYS A 236 15.29 -29.08 -20.04
CA LYS A 236 15.58 -27.66 -20.25
C LYS A 236 16.05 -27.50 -21.70
N LEU A 237 15.24 -26.81 -22.54
CA LEU A 237 15.52 -26.59 -23.94
C LEU A 237 16.36 -25.35 -24.19
N LEU A 238 16.18 -24.33 -23.37
CA LEU A 238 16.88 -23.07 -23.51
C LEU A 238 17.07 -22.41 -22.15
N ASP A 239 18.26 -21.90 -21.91
CA ASP A 239 18.60 -21.09 -20.75
C ASP A 239 19.40 -19.90 -21.25
N MET A 240 18.76 -18.75 -21.35
CA MET A 240 19.43 -17.53 -21.82
C MET A 240 19.45 -16.50 -20.69
N SER A 241 20.63 -15.93 -20.49
CA SER A 241 20.81 -14.73 -19.68
C SER A 241 21.31 -13.65 -20.64
N MET A 242 20.49 -12.66 -20.93
CA MET A 242 20.86 -11.52 -21.77
C MET A 242 20.99 -10.28 -20.93
N PRO A 243 22.21 -9.72 -20.82
CA PRO A 243 22.33 -8.35 -20.32
C PRO A 243 21.72 -7.40 -21.36
N MET A 244 20.77 -6.60 -20.92
CA MET A 244 20.15 -5.61 -21.78
C MET A 244 20.28 -4.24 -21.10
N THR A 245 20.90 -3.30 -21.80
CA THR A 245 20.90 -1.89 -21.41
C THR A 245 19.75 -1.20 -22.12
N VAL A 246 18.74 -0.79 -21.37
CA VAL A 246 17.66 0.04 -21.92
C VAL A 246 18.04 1.50 -21.72
N LYS A 247 18.26 2.20 -22.81
CA LYS A 247 18.43 3.66 -22.81
C LYS A 247 17.10 4.27 -23.24
N THR A 248 16.48 5.02 -22.34
CA THR A 248 15.26 5.75 -22.64
C THR A 248 15.53 7.25 -22.50
N ASP A 249 15.20 7.98 -23.55
CA ASP A 249 15.10 9.44 -23.45
C ASP A 249 13.71 9.73 -22.88
N MET A 250 13.61 9.97 -21.57
CA MET A 250 12.35 10.33 -20.92
C MET A 250 12.34 11.82 -20.63
N ASN A 251 11.30 12.50 -21.07
CA ASN A 251 10.98 13.83 -20.60
C ASN A 251 10.18 13.71 -19.31
N LEU A 252 10.84 13.94 -18.17
CA LEU A 252 10.23 13.79 -16.84
C LEU A 252 9.09 14.79 -16.58
N LYS A 253 8.95 15.85 -17.38
CA LYS A 253 7.80 16.77 -17.29
C LYS A 253 6.50 16.17 -17.85
N ASP A 254 6.58 15.10 -18.63
CA ASP A 254 5.43 14.42 -19.23
C ASP A 254 5.09 13.09 -18.54
N LEU A 255 5.70 12.76 -17.40
CA LEU A 255 5.39 11.57 -16.62
C LEU A 255 3.91 11.51 -16.16
N ASP A 256 3.27 12.65 -16.07
CA ASP A 256 1.84 12.80 -15.75
C ASP A 256 0.92 12.27 -16.87
N LYS A 257 1.46 11.92 -18.04
CA LYS A 257 0.69 11.50 -19.24
C LYS A 257 1.16 10.20 -19.88
N SER A 258 2.27 9.64 -19.45
CA SER A 258 2.82 8.44 -20.10
C SER A 258 2.46 7.18 -19.32
N VAL A 259 1.35 6.57 -19.69
CA VAL A 259 1.23 5.10 -19.61
C VAL A 259 2.41 4.55 -20.41
N MET A 260 3.37 3.92 -19.75
CA MET A 260 4.47 3.25 -20.44
C MET A 260 3.91 2.11 -21.28
N ALA A 261 3.70 2.37 -22.57
CA ALA A 261 3.46 1.36 -23.55
C ALA A 261 4.80 0.70 -23.87
N PHE A 262 5.09 -0.43 -23.26
CA PHE A 262 6.16 -1.31 -23.71
C PHE A 262 5.71 -2.01 -25.01
N GLY A 263 5.93 -1.35 -26.13
CA GLY A 263 5.81 -1.95 -27.45
C GLY A 263 7.15 -2.53 -27.89
N GLY A 264 7.57 -3.65 -27.33
CA GLY A 264 8.67 -4.42 -27.85
C GLY A 264 8.22 -5.19 -29.10
N ARG A 265 8.60 -4.77 -30.31
CA ARG A 265 8.57 -5.65 -31.47
C ARG A 265 9.81 -6.55 -31.39
N LEU A 266 9.56 -7.83 -31.17
CA LEU A 266 10.54 -8.89 -31.45
C LEU A 266 10.63 -9.04 -32.99
N TRP A 267 11.82 -8.90 -33.53
CA TRP A 267 12.21 -9.44 -34.84
C TRP A 267 12.89 -10.76 -34.60
#